data_6e1ec2917e3cb15cb24ad7450f14649f
#
_entry.id   6e1ec2917e3cb15cb24ad7450f14649f
#
_cell.length_a   1.000
_cell.length_b   1.000
_cell.length_c   1.000
_cell.angle_alpha   90.00
_cell.angle_beta   90.00
_cell.angle_gamma   90.00
#
_symmetry.space_group_name_H-M   'P 1'
#
loop_
_entity.id
_entity.type
_entity.pdbx_description
1 polymer ?
#
loop_
_entity_poly.entity_id
_entity_poly.type
_entity_poly.pdbx_seq_one_letter_code
_entity_poly.pdbx_strand_id
1 'polypeptide(L)'
;MSLSRLSLAVAAAAISLTAAAAASAAEVQISGIIAEGFYYTNPAHGDDAFKMAGYKETPWDSALNMKGTEKLWDDWYVGFHVGSTIALDTGSLANQDHLFGSSRLFIGNNDIEFSFGRIANFSCATQPYSVYMRLRANLTNASFTGIAPANVTFNAPENLDNAIAFSTKGERGFFLQGLYSNGTETQEKNYGWSDRNIVAQLAGGWTGEKLRFGTILSWEKPDRLTADAPEKHDTFGTHLIASYNFGPVVSAVTYYHGENDWRIGAAPDLKNQMVGGEAYNQSAKGLRSNAVVITAAYPVGRHTFTGALTYGKFEWQGNKEGLEESEGSVISGGSVYYYALSKRTRLYLAASYADGDKLLAKPARFNQFMGAAGMMYNF
;
A
#
# COMPACT_ATOMS: atom_id res chain seq x y z
N MET A 1 6.66 13.21 -27.03
CA MET A 1 6.75 11.76 -27.33
C MET A 1 5.71 11.44 -28.40
N SER A 2 6.10 10.84 -29.51
CA SER A 2 5.23 10.71 -30.67
C SER A 2 4.18 9.61 -30.47
N LEU A 3 2.94 9.90 -30.83
CA LEU A 3 1.77 9.00 -30.84
C LEU A 3 2.02 7.63 -31.55
N SER A 4 3.11 7.50 -32.30
CA SER A 4 3.49 6.28 -33.02
C SER A 4 3.97 5.13 -32.12
N ARG A 5 4.48 5.39 -30.93
CA ARG A 5 4.94 4.34 -30.00
C ARG A 5 3.80 3.72 -29.20
N LEU A 6 2.75 4.50 -28.92
CA LEU A 6 1.57 4.00 -28.21
C LEU A 6 0.74 3.06 -29.12
N SER A 7 0.62 3.41 -30.40
CA SER A 7 -0.11 2.57 -31.37
C SER A 7 0.59 1.25 -31.68
N LEU A 8 1.93 1.18 -31.60
CA LEU A 8 2.66 -0.06 -31.81
C LEU A 8 2.52 -1.02 -30.61
N ALA A 9 2.50 -0.50 -29.38
CA ALA A 9 2.32 -1.29 -28.16
C ALA A 9 0.91 -1.90 -28.07
N VAL A 10 -0.12 -1.13 -28.47
CA VAL A 10 -1.50 -1.61 -28.50
C VAL A 10 -1.72 -2.63 -29.63
N ALA A 11 -1.07 -2.44 -30.79
CA ALA A 11 -1.12 -3.40 -31.89
C ALA A 11 -0.39 -4.70 -31.57
N ALA A 12 0.77 -4.67 -30.88
CA ALA A 12 1.49 -5.85 -30.45
C ALA A 12 0.70 -6.65 -29.42
N ALA A 13 -0.01 -5.98 -28.49
CA ALA A 13 -0.89 -6.66 -27.53
C ALA A 13 -2.12 -7.30 -28.22
N ALA A 14 -2.66 -6.69 -29.26
CA ALA A 14 -3.80 -7.22 -30.00
C ALA A 14 -3.41 -8.44 -30.90
N ILE A 15 -2.20 -8.45 -31.46
CA ILE A 15 -1.72 -9.55 -32.31
C ILE A 15 -1.38 -10.80 -31.47
N SER A 16 -0.91 -10.64 -30.24
CA SER A 16 -0.65 -11.78 -29.34
C SER A 16 -1.93 -12.45 -28.84
N LEU A 17 -3.07 -11.75 -28.79
CA LEU A 17 -4.37 -12.32 -28.43
C LEU A 17 -4.96 -13.24 -29.51
N THR A 18 -4.60 -13.05 -30.78
CA THR A 18 -5.15 -13.87 -31.89
C THR A 18 -4.34 -15.13 -32.16
N ALA A 19 -3.07 -15.22 -31.75
CA ALA A 19 -2.24 -16.39 -31.94
C ALA A 19 -2.46 -17.50 -30.87
N ALA A 20 -3.13 -17.18 -29.76
CA ALA A 20 -3.41 -18.10 -28.65
C ALA A 20 -4.69 -18.97 -28.84
N ALA A 21 -5.36 -18.89 -29.99
CA ALA A 21 -6.65 -19.54 -30.21
C ALA A 21 -6.58 -21.07 -30.46
N ALA A 22 -5.43 -21.72 -30.26
CA ALA A 22 -5.26 -23.17 -30.43
C ALA A 22 -4.73 -23.91 -29.18
N ALA A 23 -4.38 -23.22 -28.11
CA ALA A 23 -4.08 -23.83 -26.82
C ALA A 23 -5.20 -23.51 -25.85
N SER A 24 -5.64 -24.44 -24.98
CA SER A 24 -6.77 -24.31 -24.05
C SER A 24 -6.96 -22.87 -23.57
N ALA A 25 -8.10 -22.27 -23.93
CA ALA A 25 -8.32 -20.82 -23.84
C ALA A 25 -7.84 -20.25 -22.49
N ALA A 26 -6.81 -19.41 -22.54
CA ALA A 26 -6.37 -18.66 -21.37
C ALA A 26 -7.57 -17.83 -20.89
N GLU A 27 -8.00 -18.03 -19.66
CA GLU A 27 -9.09 -17.24 -19.08
C GLU A 27 -8.55 -15.86 -18.73
N VAL A 28 -9.05 -14.84 -19.43
CA VAL A 28 -8.72 -13.44 -19.11
C VAL A 28 -9.91 -12.80 -18.39
N GLN A 29 -9.67 -12.36 -17.17
CA GLN A 29 -10.65 -11.69 -16.33
C GLN A 29 -10.32 -10.20 -16.23
N ILE A 30 -11.32 -9.36 -16.45
CA ILE A 30 -11.28 -7.93 -16.14
C ILE A 30 -12.14 -7.69 -14.90
N SER A 31 -11.61 -6.96 -13.94
CA SER A 31 -12.28 -6.64 -12.69
C SER A 31 -11.83 -5.27 -12.18
N GLY A 32 -12.58 -4.69 -11.28
CA GLY A 32 -12.20 -3.41 -10.74
C GLY A 32 -13.17 -2.83 -9.72
N ILE A 33 -12.81 -1.65 -9.27
CA ILE A 33 -13.62 -0.81 -8.40
C ILE A 33 -13.69 0.56 -9.04
N ILE A 34 -14.87 1.14 -9.11
CA ILE A 34 -15.10 2.54 -9.41
C ILE A 34 -15.72 3.16 -8.17
N ALA A 35 -15.05 4.14 -7.58
CA ALA A 35 -15.50 4.86 -6.39
C ALA A 35 -15.41 6.37 -6.65
N GLU A 36 -16.49 7.09 -6.36
CA GLU A 36 -16.57 8.53 -6.55
C GLU A 36 -17.49 9.15 -5.52
N GLY A 37 -17.32 10.44 -5.24
CA GLY A 37 -18.14 11.18 -4.30
C GLY A 37 -17.60 12.56 -4.00
N PHE A 38 -17.99 13.08 -2.83
CA PHE A 38 -17.52 14.35 -2.32
C PHE A 38 -16.54 14.12 -1.18
N TYR A 39 -15.54 14.98 -1.13
CA TYR A 39 -14.47 14.98 -0.16
C TYR A 39 -14.33 16.35 0.47
N TYR A 40 -14.25 16.38 1.80
CA TYR A 40 -13.96 17.56 2.60
C TYR A 40 -12.73 17.35 3.44
N THR A 41 -11.86 18.34 3.49
CA THR A 41 -10.70 18.34 4.37
C THR A 41 -10.58 19.69 5.07
N ASN A 42 -10.21 19.65 6.34
CA ASN A 42 -9.91 20.81 7.17
C ASN A 42 -8.58 20.55 7.88
N PRO A 43 -7.46 20.98 7.30
CA PRO A 43 -6.14 20.85 7.90
C PRO A 43 -5.97 21.91 9.01
N ALA A 44 -5.20 21.58 10.06
CA ALA A 44 -4.86 22.53 11.12
C ALA A 44 -4.06 23.74 10.60
N HIS A 45 -3.32 23.53 9.50
CA HIS A 45 -2.54 24.58 8.83
C HIS A 45 -2.89 24.57 7.34
N GLY A 46 -3.54 25.63 6.87
CA GLY A 46 -4.01 25.79 5.47
C GLY A 46 -5.52 26.01 5.40
N ASP A 47 -6.02 26.11 4.18
CA ASP A 47 -7.42 26.31 3.90
C ASP A 47 -8.18 24.97 3.87
N ASP A 48 -9.44 25.01 4.28
CA ASP A 48 -10.35 23.88 4.06
C ASP A 48 -10.71 23.75 2.58
N ALA A 49 -11.03 22.52 2.18
CA ALA A 49 -11.42 22.24 0.81
C ALA A 49 -12.63 21.29 0.75
N PHE A 50 -13.55 21.60 -0.15
CA PHE A 50 -14.65 20.72 -0.53
C PHE A 50 -14.65 20.52 -2.04
N LYS A 51 -14.56 19.29 -2.50
CA LYS A 51 -14.43 18.95 -3.92
C LYS A 51 -14.95 17.55 -4.25
N MET A 52 -14.99 17.21 -5.54
CA MET A 52 -15.10 15.81 -5.96
C MET A 52 -13.87 15.03 -5.46
N ALA A 53 -14.08 13.79 -5.05
CA ALA A 53 -13.03 12.95 -4.52
C ALA A 53 -12.14 12.41 -5.63
N GLY A 54 -10.84 12.68 -5.52
CA GLY A 54 -9.83 12.14 -6.42
C GLY A 54 -9.15 10.88 -5.85
N TYR A 55 -7.95 10.63 -6.35
CA TYR A 55 -7.09 9.55 -5.87
C TYR A 55 -6.76 9.70 -4.37
N LYS A 56 -6.93 8.62 -3.60
CA LYS A 56 -6.73 8.57 -2.13
C LYS A 56 -7.71 9.41 -1.29
N GLU A 57 -8.78 9.90 -1.88
CA GLU A 57 -9.78 10.74 -1.22
C GLU A 57 -11.12 9.99 -1.04
N THR A 58 -11.25 8.81 -1.63
CA THR A 58 -12.36 7.86 -1.41
C THR A 58 -11.92 6.72 -0.47
N PRO A 59 -12.85 6.01 0.18
CA PRO A 59 -12.50 4.84 0.99
C PRO A 59 -11.80 3.72 0.21
N TRP A 60 -11.98 3.65 -1.11
CA TRP A 60 -11.32 2.72 -2.02
C TRP A 60 -10.94 3.45 -3.30
N ASP A 61 -9.68 3.35 -3.70
CA ASP A 61 -9.23 3.93 -4.95
C ASP A 61 -9.88 3.23 -6.14
N SER A 62 -10.30 4.01 -7.12
CA SER A 62 -10.79 3.48 -8.38
C SER A 62 -9.66 2.75 -9.10
N ALA A 63 -9.89 1.50 -9.48
CA ALA A 63 -8.87 0.64 -10.07
C ALA A 63 -9.46 -0.28 -11.14
N LEU A 64 -8.67 -0.51 -12.19
CA LEU A 64 -8.92 -1.49 -13.23
C LEU A 64 -7.84 -2.56 -13.18
N ASN A 65 -8.24 -3.82 -13.12
CA ASN A 65 -7.34 -4.97 -13.08
C ASN A 65 -7.64 -5.92 -14.24
N MET A 66 -6.59 -6.47 -14.82
CA MET A 66 -6.66 -7.55 -15.80
C MET A 66 -5.76 -8.69 -15.35
N LYS A 67 -6.30 -9.90 -15.32
CA LYS A 67 -5.60 -11.12 -14.96
C LYS A 67 -5.86 -12.19 -16.01
N GLY A 68 -4.79 -12.85 -16.48
CA GLY A 68 -4.90 -14.02 -17.34
C GLY A 68 -4.22 -15.20 -16.67
N THR A 69 -4.77 -16.41 -16.85
CA THR A 69 -4.18 -17.66 -16.37
C THR A 69 -4.30 -18.75 -17.42
N GLU A 70 -3.27 -19.57 -17.52
CA GLU A 70 -3.19 -20.75 -18.37
C GLU A 70 -2.75 -21.93 -17.53
N LYS A 71 -3.46 -23.06 -17.66
CA LYS A 71 -3.06 -24.32 -17.04
C LYS A 71 -1.92 -24.94 -17.85
N LEU A 72 -0.87 -25.41 -17.16
CA LEU A 72 0.28 -26.07 -17.77
C LEU A 72 0.12 -27.58 -17.68
N TRP A 73 0.63 -28.18 -16.62
CA TRP A 73 0.58 -29.64 -16.37
C TRP A 73 0.18 -29.88 -14.92
N ASP A 74 -0.47 -30.98 -14.66
CA ASP A 74 -1.02 -31.34 -13.34
C ASP A 74 -1.84 -30.21 -12.73
N ASP A 75 -1.38 -29.61 -11.63
CA ASP A 75 -1.97 -28.47 -10.95
C ASP A 75 -1.17 -27.15 -11.17
N TRP A 76 -0.13 -27.18 -11.99
CA TRP A 76 0.65 -25.99 -12.32
C TRP A 76 -0.07 -25.08 -13.32
N TYR A 77 0.08 -23.80 -13.11
CA TYR A 77 -0.43 -22.73 -13.98
C TYR A 77 0.61 -21.61 -14.11
N VAL A 78 0.50 -20.87 -15.18
CA VAL A 78 1.19 -19.59 -15.40
C VAL A 78 0.14 -18.51 -15.61
N GLY A 79 0.47 -17.28 -15.31
CA GLY A 79 -0.44 -16.17 -15.57
C GLY A 79 0.21 -14.82 -15.42
N PHE A 80 -0.56 -13.81 -15.74
CA PHE A 80 -0.17 -12.41 -15.56
C PHE A 80 -1.24 -11.65 -14.78
N HIS A 81 -0.83 -10.56 -14.16
CA HIS A 81 -1.71 -9.57 -13.56
C HIS A 81 -1.16 -8.18 -13.84
N VAL A 82 -2.03 -7.28 -14.31
CA VAL A 82 -1.75 -5.85 -14.44
C VAL A 82 -2.90 -5.07 -13.81
N GLY A 83 -2.58 -4.03 -13.05
CA GLY A 83 -3.56 -3.20 -12.36
C GLY A 83 -3.18 -1.73 -12.41
N SER A 84 -4.16 -0.89 -12.71
CA SER A 84 -4.03 0.56 -12.82
C SER A 84 -4.99 1.24 -11.86
N THR A 85 -4.53 2.27 -11.16
CA THR A 85 -5.37 3.12 -10.32
C THR A 85 -5.71 4.39 -11.08
N ILE A 86 -6.97 4.81 -11.01
CA ILE A 86 -7.53 5.91 -11.81
C ILE A 86 -8.03 6.99 -10.84
N ALA A 87 -7.67 8.25 -11.10
CA ALA A 87 -8.34 9.40 -10.51
C ALA A 87 -9.61 9.67 -11.34
N LEU A 88 -10.76 9.26 -10.82
CA LEU A 88 -12.00 9.24 -11.59
C LEU A 88 -12.53 10.65 -11.87
N ASP A 89 -12.31 11.58 -10.94
CA ASP A 89 -12.68 12.99 -11.04
C ASP A 89 -12.06 13.69 -12.27
N THR A 90 -10.85 13.28 -12.66
CA THR A 90 -10.11 13.87 -13.79
C THR A 90 -9.92 12.92 -14.97
N GLY A 91 -10.19 11.63 -14.79
CA GLY A 91 -9.91 10.59 -15.79
C GLY A 91 -8.41 10.29 -15.97
N SER A 92 -7.55 10.81 -15.11
CA SER A 92 -6.10 10.60 -15.17
C SER A 92 -5.68 9.31 -14.45
N LEU A 93 -4.49 8.80 -14.78
CA LEU A 93 -3.87 7.76 -13.97
C LEU A 93 -3.40 8.36 -12.66
N ALA A 94 -3.72 7.68 -11.56
CA ALA A 94 -3.36 8.13 -10.23
C ALA A 94 -1.84 8.19 -9.99
N ASN A 95 -1.12 7.31 -10.66
CA ASN A 95 0.34 7.29 -10.65
C ASN A 95 0.84 7.70 -12.04
N GLN A 96 1.13 8.99 -12.22
CA GLN A 96 1.46 9.58 -13.53
C GLN A 96 2.72 8.98 -14.16
N ASP A 97 3.62 8.42 -13.37
CA ASP A 97 4.89 7.84 -13.83
C ASP A 97 4.73 6.39 -14.33
N HIS A 98 3.63 5.72 -13.99
CA HIS A 98 3.39 4.32 -14.31
C HIS A 98 1.97 4.07 -14.81
N LEU A 99 1.84 3.44 -15.98
CA LEU A 99 0.55 2.96 -16.49
C LEU A 99 -0.05 1.90 -15.53
N PHE A 100 0.80 1.04 -14.97
CA PHE A 100 0.38 0.00 -14.04
C PHE A 100 1.06 0.18 -12.68
N GLY A 101 0.25 0.30 -11.63
CA GLY A 101 0.71 0.26 -10.25
C GLY A 101 1.24 -1.13 -9.87
N SER A 102 0.61 -2.19 -10.39
CA SER A 102 1.08 -3.58 -10.28
C SER A 102 1.15 -4.20 -11.66
N SER A 103 2.26 -4.87 -11.97
CA SER A 103 2.41 -5.65 -13.21
C SER A 103 3.34 -6.83 -12.96
N ARG A 104 2.81 -8.05 -13.06
CA ARG A 104 3.57 -9.25 -12.74
C ARG A 104 3.21 -10.44 -13.63
N LEU A 105 4.19 -11.23 -13.93
CA LEU A 105 4.06 -12.62 -14.39
C LEU A 105 4.15 -13.53 -13.16
N PHE A 106 3.38 -14.61 -13.14
CA PHE A 106 3.46 -15.57 -12.04
C PHE A 106 3.34 -17.01 -12.55
N ILE A 107 3.96 -17.92 -11.80
CA ILE A 107 3.84 -19.36 -11.98
C ILE A 107 3.59 -20.01 -10.62
N GLY A 108 2.73 -21.00 -10.55
CA GLY A 108 2.41 -21.65 -9.28
C GLY A 108 1.59 -22.91 -9.44
N ASN A 109 1.25 -23.48 -8.30
CA ASN A 109 0.34 -24.61 -8.17
C ASN A 109 -0.61 -24.39 -6.98
N ASN A 110 -1.22 -25.43 -6.46
CA ASN A 110 -2.14 -25.33 -5.32
C ASN A 110 -1.45 -24.92 -4.01
N ASP A 111 -0.15 -25.13 -3.87
CA ASP A 111 0.60 -24.92 -2.62
C ASP A 111 1.44 -23.65 -2.62
N ILE A 112 2.02 -23.27 -3.77
CA ILE A 112 2.97 -22.17 -3.86
C ILE A 112 2.80 -21.38 -5.16
N GLU A 113 3.11 -20.08 -5.12
CA GLU A 113 3.18 -19.19 -6.27
C GLU A 113 4.46 -18.36 -6.23
N PHE A 114 5.14 -18.25 -7.36
CA PHE A 114 6.24 -17.34 -7.63
C PHE A 114 5.79 -16.24 -8.56
N SER A 115 6.25 -15.02 -8.33
CA SER A 115 5.93 -13.85 -9.15
C SER A 115 7.16 -13.03 -9.47
N PHE A 116 7.13 -12.38 -10.63
CA PHE A 116 8.21 -11.55 -11.17
C PHE A 116 7.61 -10.27 -11.75
N GLY A 117 8.21 -9.11 -11.45
CA GLY A 117 7.78 -7.83 -12.01
C GLY A 117 7.64 -6.71 -10.98
N ARG A 118 6.62 -5.85 -11.13
CA ARG A 118 6.29 -4.80 -10.17
C ARG A 118 5.26 -5.34 -9.19
N ILE A 119 5.68 -5.53 -7.95
CA ILE A 119 4.92 -6.24 -6.92
C ILE A 119 4.76 -5.33 -5.70
N ALA A 120 3.58 -5.31 -5.11
CA ALA A 120 3.35 -4.57 -3.87
C ALA A 120 4.11 -5.20 -2.70
N ASN A 121 4.60 -4.36 -1.79
CA ASN A 121 5.19 -4.83 -0.55
C ASN A 121 4.15 -5.54 0.33
N PHE A 122 4.60 -6.37 1.27
CA PHE A 122 3.72 -7.20 2.09
C PHE A 122 2.82 -6.45 3.07
N SER A 123 3.19 -5.22 3.42
CA SER A 123 2.36 -4.35 4.26
C SER A 123 1.35 -3.53 3.48
N CYS A 124 1.41 -3.54 2.14
CA CYS A 124 0.41 -2.88 1.30
C CYS A 124 -0.99 -3.47 1.52
N ALA A 125 -1.96 -2.60 1.75
CA ALA A 125 -3.28 -3.01 2.23
C ALA A 125 -4.16 -3.71 1.19
N THR A 126 -3.91 -3.55 -0.11
CA THR A 126 -4.89 -3.84 -1.16
C THR A 126 -4.40 -4.76 -2.29
N GLN A 127 -3.15 -5.19 -2.25
CA GLN A 127 -2.52 -5.90 -3.38
C GLN A 127 -2.42 -7.42 -3.14
N PRO A 128 -2.27 -8.22 -4.20
CA PRO A 128 -1.86 -9.61 -4.07
C PRO A 128 -0.60 -9.71 -3.19
N TYR A 129 -0.46 -10.73 -2.39
CA TYR A 129 0.59 -10.90 -1.38
C TYR A 129 0.48 -10.04 -0.12
N SER A 130 -0.53 -9.18 0.02
CA SER A 130 -0.76 -8.43 1.24
C SER A 130 -0.95 -9.35 2.45
N VAL A 131 -0.03 -9.28 3.41
CA VAL A 131 -0.15 -10.00 4.69
C VAL A 131 -1.26 -9.41 5.53
N TYR A 132 -1.50 -8.09 5.43
CA TYR A 132 -2.63 -7.43 6.10
C TYR A 132 -3.98 -7.97 5.63
N MET A 133 -4.16 -8.18 4.31
CA MET A 133 -5.38 -8.80 3.77
C MET A 133 -5.52 -10.25 4.22
N ARG A 134 -4.41 -11.02 4.13
CA ARG A 134 -4.38 -12.43 4.53
C ARG A 134 -4.75 -12.62 6.00
N LEU A 135 -4.28 -11.73 6.86
CA LEU A 135 -4.56 -11.74 8.30
C LEU A 135 -5.82 -10.98 8.69
N ARG A 136 -6.57 -10.44 7.73
CA ARG A 136 -7.76 -9.60 7.98
C ARG A 136 -7.48 -8.41 8.90
N ALA A 137 -6.33 -7.79 8.75
CA ALA A 137 -5.93 -6.64 9.56
C ALA A 137 -6.28 -5.30 8.88
N ASN A 138 -6.55 -5.29 7.57
CA ASN A 138 -7.02 -4.13 6.85
C ASN A 138 -8.56 -4.11 6.79
N LEU A 139 -9.19 -3.81 7.91
CA LEU A 139 -10.65 -3.79 8.05
C LEU A 139 -11.28 -2.44 7.70
N THR A 140 -10.49 -1.38 7.75
CA THR A 140 -10.86 -0.03 7.32
C THR A 140 -9.87 0.38 6.25
N ASN A 141 -10.36 0.89 5.11
CA ASN A 141 -9.42 1.27 4.08
C ASN A 141 -8.53 2.41 4.53
N ALA A 142 -7.29 2.20 4.24
CA ALA A 142 -6.15 2.94 4.65
C ALA A 142 -6.09 4.36 4.10
N SER A 143 -6.59 4.59 2.91
CA SER A 143 -6.40 5.89 2.22
C SER A 143 -7.22 6.99 2.88
N PHE A 144 -8.39 6.66 3.41
CA PHE A 144 -9.32 7.66 3.91
C PHE A 144 -9.01 8.18 5.31
N THR A 145 -8.38 7.38 6.18
CA THR A 145 -8.12 7.80 7.57
C THR A 145 -6.89 8.69 7.73
N GLY A 146 -6.26 9.14 6.61
CA GLY A 146 -5.03 9.95 6.64
C GLY A 146 -3.84 9.23 7.26
N ILE A 147 -4.09 8.38 8.25
CA ILE A 147 -3.14 7.51 8.92
C ILE A 147 -3.79 6.15 9.12
N ALA A 148 -3.76 5.34 8.10
CA ALA A 148 -4.25 3.98 8.18
C ALA A 148 -3.12 2.99 8.49
N PRO A 149 -3.43 1.74 8.87
CA PRO A 149 -2.43 0.75 9.24
C PRO A 149 -1.26 0.69 8.28
N ALA A 150 -1.53 0.55 6.99
CA ALA A 150 -0.50 0.50 5.97
C ALA A 150 0.27 1.81 5.80
N ASN A 151 -0.36 2.95 6.01
CA ASN A 151 0.25 4.25 5.79
C ASN A 151 1.16 4.72 6.93
N VAL A 152 0.96 4.20 8.14
CA VAL A 152 1.81 4.53 9.31
C VAL A 152 2.86 3.46 9.54
N THR A 153 2.55 2.24 9.16
CA THR A 153 3.31 1.07 9.57
C THR A 153 4.19 0.49 8.48
N PHE A 154 4.40 1.15 7.34
CA PHE A 154 5.38 0.66 6.39
C PHE A 154 6.36 1.75 5.94
N ASN A 155 7.57 1.33 5.66
CA ASN A 155 8.71 2.19 5.37
C ASN A 155 9.26 2.02 3.94
N ALA A 156 8.64 1.16 3.14
CA ALA A 156 8.99 0.91 1.75
C ALA A 156 7.95 1.51 0.79
N PRO A 157 8.30 1.77 -0.47
CA PRO A 157 7.32 2.12 -1.50
C PRO A 157 6.18 1.10 -1.58
N GLU A 158 4.99 1.57 -1.89
CA GLU A 158 3.80 0.72 -2.00
C GLU A 158 3.98 -0.42 -3.01
N ASN A 159 4.63 -0.12 -4.14
CA ASN A 159 4.98 -1.08 -5.18
C ASN A 159 6.48 -1.07 -5.43
N LEU A 160 7.06 -2.24 -5.57
CA LEU A 160 8.49 -2.50 -5.71
C LEU A 160 8.79 -2.97 -7.12
N ASP A 161 9.67 -2.26 -7.82
CA ASP A 161 10.12 -2.60 -9.16
C ASP A 161 11.16 -3.73 -9.12
N ASN A 162 11.33 -4.40 -10.25
CA ASN A 162 12.34 -5.46 -10.40
C ASN A 162 12.29 -6.49 -9.26
N ALA A 163 11.07 -6.88 -8.89
CA ALA A 163 10.82 -7.72 -7.73
C ALA A 163 10.60 -9.18 -8.12
N ILE A 164 11.04 -10.05 -7.22
CA ILE A 164 10.73 -11.48 -7.20
C ILE A 164 10.03 -11.76 -5.87
N ALA A 165 8.92 -12.48 -5.91
CA ALA A 165 8.22 -12.89 -4.70
C ALA A 165 7.79 -14.35 -4.77
N PHE A 166 7.68 -14.97 -3.60
CA PHE A 166 6.99 -16.23 -3.45
C PHE A 166 5.96 -16.15 -2.33
N SER A 167 4.92 -16.98 -2.42
CA SER A 167 3.91 -17.12 -1.37
C SER A 167 3.41 -18.53 -1.33
N THR A 168 3.36 -19.12 -0.13
CA THR A 168 2.56 -20.33 0.06
C THR A 168 1.09 -19.99 -0.09
N LYS A 169 0.33 -20.88 -0.70
CA LYS A 169 -1.12 -20.76 -0.88
C LYS A 169 -1.84 -21.47 0.27
N GLY A 170 -3.12 -21.46 0.23
CA GLY A 170 -3.96 -22.02 1.28
C GLY A 170 -4.60 -20.92 2.14
N GLU A 171 -5.88 -21.10 2.39
CA GLU A 171 -6.67 -20.14 3.18
C GLU A 171 -6.52 -20.34 4.67
N ARG A 172 -6.06 -21.53 5.10
CA ARG A 172 -5.91 -21.93 6.50
C ARG A 172 -4.56 -22.61 6.73
N GLY A 173 -4.05 -22.49 7.94
CA GLY A 173 -2.81 -23.08 8.37
C GLY A 173 -1.64 -22.09 8.37
N PHE A 174 -0.44 -22.60 8.42
CA PHE A 174 0.79 -21.82 8.33
C PHE A 174 0.98 -21.26 6.92
N PHE A 175 1.52 -20.06 6.84
CA PHE A 175 1.94 -19.46 5.59
C PHE A 175 3.35 -18.90 5.71
N LEU A 176 4.02 -18.82 4.55
CA LEU A 176 5.32 -18.20 4.38
C LEU A 176 5.32 -17.40 3.07
N GLN A 177 5.88 -16.20 3.10
CA GLN A 177 6.03 -15.33 1.93
C GLN A 177 7.42 -14.70 1.97
N GLY A 178 8.05 -14.57 0.81
CA GLY A 178 9.32 -13.85 0.64
C GLY A 178 9.25 -12.92 -0.55
N LEU A 179 9.92 -11.78 -0.46
CA LEU A 179 10.04 -10.79 -1.52
C LEU A 179 11.44 -10.20 -1.53
N TYR A 180 11.97 -9.99 -2.72
CA TYR A 180 13.20 -9.26 -2.97
C TYR A 180 12.99 -8.33 -4.15
N SER A 181 13.40 -7.08 -4.01
CA SER A 181 13.40 -6.07 -5.07
C SER A 181 14.79 -5.47 -5.21
N ASN A 182 15.24 -5.36 -6.46
CA ASN A 182 16.52 -4.75 -6.80
C ASN A 182 16.29 -3.40 -7.53
N GLY A 183 15.89 -2.39 -6.77
CA GLY A 183 15.59 -1.07 -7.27
C GLY A 183 14.10 -0.77 -7.30
N THR A 184 13.70 0.20 -6.48
CA THR A 184 12.32 0.61 -6.28
C THR A 184 11.93 1.84 -7.09
N GLU A 185 12.87 2.42 -7.82
CA GLU A 185 12.68 3.62 -8.63
C GLU A 185 13.07 3.40 -10.09
N THR A 186 12.30 4.00 -10.98
CA THR A 186 12.30 3.86 -12.44
C THR A 186 13.54 4.38 -13.15
N GLN A 187 14.59 4.72 -12.46
CA GLN A 187 15.77 5.24 -13.12
C GLN A 187 16.64 4.11 -13.67
N GLU A 188 16.47 3.83 -14.95
CA GLU A 188 17.37 3.03 -15.79
C GLU A 188 18.75 3.70 -15.93
N LYS A 189 19.37 4.13 -14.83
CA LYS A 189 20.76 4.51 -14.85
C LYS A 189 21.57 3.24 -14.67
N ASN A 190 22.70 3.16 -15.36
CA ASN A 190 23.68 2.07 -15.25
C ASN A 190 24.40 2.09 -13.90
N TYR A 191 23.62 1.95 -12.81
CA TYR A 191 24.18 1.81 -11.47
C TYR A 191 24.63 0.35 -11.26
N GLY A 192 25.74 0.19 -10.55
CA GLY A 192 26.14 -1.11 -10.05
C GLY A 192 25.07 -1.69 -9.11
N TRP A 193 25.10 -2.98 -8.89
CA TRP A 193 24.17 -3.67 -7.97
C TRP A 193 24.17 -3.08 -6.55
N SER A 194 25.32 -2.57 -6.10
CA SER A 194 25.53 -1.94 -4.77
C SER A 194 24.90 -0.57 -4.60
N ASP A 195 24.57 0.12 -5.70
CA ASP A 195 24.16 1.52 -5.69
C ASP A 195 22.65 1.69 -5.85
N ARG A 196 21.90 0.59 -5.77
CA ARG A 196 20.43 0.56 -5.91
C ARG A 196 19.77 0.47 -4.56
N ASN A 197 18.59 1.06 -4.46
CA ASN A 197 17.67 0.80 -3.38
C ASN A 197 17.22 -0.68 -3.46
N ILE A 198 17.53 -1.46 -2.43
CA ILE A 198 17.18 -2.87 -2.33
C ILE A 198 16.15 -3.03 -1.20
N VAL A 199 15.11 -3.79 -1.45
CA VAL A 199 14.12 -4.15 -0.42
C VAL A 199 14.02 -5.66 -0.36
N ALA A 200 14.11 -6.22 0.84
CA ALA A 200 13.81 -7.62 1.11
C ALA A 200 12.77 -7.73 2.23
N GLN A 201 11.79 -8.60 2.05
CA GLN A 201 10.77 -8.88 3.06
C GLN A 201 10.57 -10.38 3.23
N LEU A 202 10.38 -10.79 4.48
CA LEU A 202 9.97 -12.13 4.86
C LEU A 202 8.73 -12.01 5.75
N ALA A 203 7.71 -12.81 5.45
CA ALA A 203 6.50 -12.83 6.26
C ALA A 203 6.05 -14.26 6.52
N GLY A 204 5.50 -14.48 7.70
CA GLY A 204 4.95 -15.78 8.06
C GLY A 204 3.93 -15.65 9.18
N GLY A 205 3.12 -16.69 9.32
CA GLY A 205 2.08 -16.71 10.35
C GLY A 205 1.09 -17.85 10.20
N TRP A 206 -0.04 -17.69 10.86
CA TRP A 206 -1.13 -18.64 10.90
C TRP A 206 -2.46 -18.00 10.51
N THR A 207 -3.22 -18.69 9.68
CA THR A 207 -4.58 -18.31 9.30
C THR A 207 -5.59 -19.34 9.81
N GLY A 208 -6.26 -19.04 10.89
CA GLY A 208 -7.36 -19.84 11.44
C GLY A 208 -8.74 -19.28 11.04
N GLU A 209 -9.77 -19.94 11.50
CA GLU A 209 -11.15 -19.49 11.30
C GLU A 209 -11.45 -18.22 12.10
N LYS A 210 -11.12 -18.24 13.38
CA LYS A 210 -11.34 -17.14 14.32
C LYS A 210 -10.06 -16.32 14.52
N LEU A 211 -8.96 -16.96 14.86
CA LEU A 211 -7.68 -16.32 15.14
C LEU A 211 -6.77 -16.39 13.90
N ARG A 212 -6.17 -15.25 13.54
CA ARG A 212 -5.09 -15.14 12.57
C ARG A 212 -3.99 -14.28 13.17
N PHE A 213 -2.73 -14.64 12.95
CA PHE A 213 -1.60 -13.85 13.41
C PHE A 213 -0.37 -14.07 12.52
N GLY A 214 0.53 -13.13 12.52
CA GLY A 214 1.75 -13.23 11.75
C GLY A 214 2.66 -12.02 11.91
N THR A 215 3.77 -12.10 11.21
CA THR A 215 4.79 -11.06 11.22
C THR A 215 5.26 -10.75 9.81
N ILE A 216 5.73 -9.51 9.60
CA ILE A 216 6.51 -9.10 8.44
C ILE A 216 7.83 -8.58 8.97
N LEU A 217 8.93 -9.08 8.45
CA LEU A 217 10.27 -8.55 8.64
C LEU A 217 10.68 -7.90 7.34
N SER A 218 11.12 -6.64 7.38
CA SER A 218 11.57 -5.89 6.21
C SER A 218 12.96 -5.33 6.43
N TRP A 219 13.76 -5.36 5.39
CA TRP A 219 15.04 -4.72 5.28
C TRP A 219 15.09 -3.90 4.00
N GLU A 220 15.57 -2.66 4.09
CA GLU A 220 15.78 -1.78 2.95
C GLU A 220 17.17 -1.18 3.02
N LYS A 221 17.90 -1.26 1.91
CA LYS A 221 19.12 -0.51 1.68
C LYS A 221 18.75 0.74 0.90
N PRO A 222 18.75 1.95 1.52
CA PRO A 222 18.37 3.18 0.82
C PRO A 222 19.45 3.61 -0.18
N ASP A 223 19.02 4.31 -1.24
CA ASP A 223 19.94 4.96 -2.16
C ASP A 223 20.67 6.14 -1.51
N ARG A 224 21.88 6.44 -2.02
CA ARG A 224 22.52 7.73 -1.76
C ARG A 224 21.80 8.84 -2.48
N LEU A 225 21.54 9.94 -1.78
CA LEU A 225 20.92 11.14 -2.39
C LEU A 225 21.85 11.81 -3.39
N THR A 226 23.14 11.94 -3.05
CA THR A 226 24.21 12.51 -3.88
C THR A 226 25.54 11.85 -3.51
N ALA A 227 26.57 11.98 -4.35
CA ALA A 227 27.89 11.42 -4.09
C ALA A 227 28.53 11.96 -2.79
N ASP A 228 28.21 13.21 -2.43
CA ASP A 228 28.74 13.89 -1.24
C ASP A 228 27.87 13.70 0.01
N ALA A 229 26.69 13.09 -0.12
CA ALA A 229 25.83 12.80 1.02
C ALA A 229 26.39 11.64 1.84
N PRO A 230 26.19 11.64 3.18
CA PRO A 230 26.55 10.51 4.01
C PRO A 230 25.80 9.25 3.55
N GLU A 231 26.45 8.10 3.64
CA GLU A 231 25.79 6.83 3.37
C GLU A 231 24.69 6.59 4.42
N LYS A 232 23.49 6.39 3.95
CA LYS A 232 22.34 6.11 4.81
C LYS A 232 22.46 4.71 5.40
N HIS A 233 22.16 4.57 6.68
CA HIS A 233 22.06 3.27 7.31
C HIS A 233 20.84 2.50 6.77
N ASP A 234 20.99 1.20 6.72
CA ASP A 234 19.90 0.29 6.35
C ASP A 234 18.69 0.45 7.27
N THR A 235 17.52 0.35 6.68
CA THR A 235 16.24 0.37 7.41
C THR A 235 15.82 -1.03 7.78
N PHE A 236 15.34 -1.21 9.00
CA PHE A 236 14.75 -2.46 9.47
C PHE A 236 13.35 -2.20 10.01
N GLY A 237 12.37 -2.98 9.55
CA GLY A 237 10.98 -2.89 10.00
C GLY A 237 10.45 -4.24 10.45
N THR A 238 9.67 -4.25 11.53
CA THR A 238 8.98 -5.43 12.05
C THR A 238 7.52 -5.12 12.28
N HIS A 239 6.63 -5.94 11.72
CA HIS A 239 5.20 -5.87 11.99
C HIS A 239 4.79 -7.12 12.78
N LEU A 240 4.01 -6.92 13.84
CA LEU A 240 3.29 -7.97 14.54
C LEU A 240 1.80 -7.74 14.34
N ILE A 241 1.12 -8.72 13.77
CA ILE A 241 -0.26 -8.58 13.33
C ILE A 241 -1.09 -9.71 13.94
N ALA A 242 -2.22 -9.39 14.54
CA ALA A 242 -3.20 -10.37 14.98
C ALA A 242 -4.61 -9.89 14.68
N SER A 243 -5.49 -10.80 14.29
CA SER A 243 -6.92 -10.53 14.15
C SER A 243 -7.77 -11.64 14.75
N TYR A 244 -8.95 -11.27 15.24
CA TYR A 244 -9.89 -12.21 15.81
C TYR A 244 -11.31 -11.95 15.32
N ASN A 245 -11.99 -13.01 14.94
CA ASN A 245 -13.38 -13.01 14.55
C ASN A 245 -14.24 -13.42 15.74
N PHE A 246 -14.92 -12.43 16.34
CA PHE A 246 -15.85 -12.62 17.47
C PHE A 246 -17.25 -13.10 17.05
N GLY A 247 -17.46 -13.34 15.75
CA GLY A 247 -18.74 -13.63 15.13
C GLY A 247 -19.31 -12.39 14.45
N PRO A 248 -20.02 -11.50 15.15
CA PRO A 248 -20.56 -10.28 14.50
C PRO A 248 -19.48 -9.22 14.22
N VAL A 249 -18.38 -9.24 14.96
CA VAL A 249 -17.28 -8.27 14.84
C VAL A 249 -15.99 -8.99 14.50
N VAL A 250 -15.27 -8.48 13.51
CA VAL A 250 -13.86 -8.81 13.29
C VAL A 250 -13.03 -7.63 13.78
N SER A 251 -11.99 -7.90 14.57
CA SER A 251 -11.06 -6.87 15.02
C SER A 251 -9.62 -7.33 14.79
N ALA A 252 -8.73 -6.36 14.58
CA ALA A 252 -7.30 -6.63 14.42
C ALA A 252 -6.48 -5.59 15.17
N VAL A 253 -5.29 -6.00 15.59
CA VAL A 253 -4.23 -5.15 16.13
C VAL A 253 -2.97 -5.37 15.32
N THR A 254 -2.30 -4.28 15.01
CA THR A 254 -0.98 -4.26 14.38
C THR A 254 -0.05 -3.42 15.23
N TYR A 255 1.12 -3.96 15.54
CA TYR A 255 2.26 -3.21 16.07
C TYR A 255 3.35 -3.15 15.02
N TYR A 256 3.91 -1.96 14.82
CA TYR A 256 5.05 -1.71 13.96
C TYR A 256 6.22 -1.14 14.78
N HIS A 257 7.42 -1.67 14.53
CA HIS A 257 8.68 -1.11 14.98
C HIS A 257 9.62 -0.94 13.80
N GLY A 258 10.19 0.26 13.65
CA GLY A 258 11.14 0.59 12.59
C GLY A 258 12.39 1.27 13.12
N GLU A 259 13.54 0.91 12.56
CA GLU A 259 14.83 1.56 12.78
C GLU A 259 15.35 2.11 11.46
N ASN A 260 15.79 3.37 11.49
CA ASN A 260 16.24 4.15 10.33
C ASN A 260 15.18 4.29 9.24
N ASP A 261 13.92 4.50 9.60
CA ASP A 261 12.86 4.79 8.64
C ASP A 261 13.08 6.15 7.97
N TRP A 262 13.05 6.17 6.64
CA TRP A 262 13.20 7.39 5.84
C TRP A 262 11.86 7.97 5.39
N ARG A 263 10.77 7.36 5.85
CA ARG A 263 9.38 7.76 5.58
C ARG A 263 8.45 7.33 6.70
N ILE A 264 7.30 7.96 6.82
CA ILE A 264 6.21 7.51 7.68
C ILE A 264 5.07 7.09 6.77
N GLY A 265 4.82 5.79 6.69
CA GLY A 265 3.80 5.22 5.83
C GLY A 265 4.08 5.45 4.36
N ALA A 266 3.01 5.65 3.58
CA ALA A 266 3.10 5.94 2.15
C ALA A 266 3.49 7.40 1.83
N ALA A 267 3.64 8.25 2.83
CA ALA A 267 4.05 9.63 2.61
C ALA A 267 5.56 9.73 2.51
N PRO A 268 6.06 10.14 1.37
CA PRO A 268 7.49 10.08 1.11
C PRO A 268 8.29 11.23 1.73
N ASP A 269 7.65 12.29 2.21
CA ASP A 269 8.38 13.54 2.33
C ASP A 269 8.73 13.94 3.76
N LEU A 270 9.62 13.16 4.40
CA LEU A 270 10.27 13.62 5.64
C LEU A 270 11.08 14.89 5.41
N LYS A 271 11.72 15.03 4.24
CA LYS A 271 12.66 16.09 3.91
C LYS A 271 12.04 17.48 3.95
N ASN A 272 10.83 17.62 3.39
CA ASN A 272 10.22 18.94 3.24
C ASN A 272 9.16 19.25 4.30
N GLN A 273 8.59 18.22 4.91
CA GLN A 273 7.47 18.39 5.83
C GLN A 273 7.86 18.29 7.31
N MET A 274 8.87 17.53 7.66
CA MET A 274 9.22 17.23 9.06
C MET A 274 10.68 17.53 9.39
N VAL A 275 11.61 17.04 8.59
CA VAL A 275 13.04 17.22 8.83
C VAL A 275 13.57 18.21 7.80
N GLY A 276 14.11 19.36 8.23
CA GLY A 276 14.64 20.37 7.34
C GLY A 276 15.68 19.81 6.37
N GLY A 277 15.77 20.41 5.16
CA GLY A 277 16.56 19.87 4.05
C GLY A 277 18.01 19.58 4.42
N GLU A 278 18.68 20.45 5.18
CA GLU A 278 20.06 20.26 5.62
C GLU A 278 20.19 19.08 6.59
N ALA A 279 19.39 19.04 7.65
CA ALA A 279 19.38 17.96 8.62
C ALA A 279 19.11 16.61 7.95
N TYR A 280 18.18 16.54 7.00
CA TYR A 280 17.88 15.34 6.24
C TYR A 280 19.05 14.89 5.35
N ASN A 281 19.61 15.83 4.58
CA ASN A 281 20.66 15.52 3.61
C ASN A 281 21.98 15.07 4.28
N GLN A 282 22.29 15.64 5.46
CA GLN A 282 23.52 15.33 6.22
C GLN A 282 23.33 14.20 7.23
N SER A 283 22.22 13.47 7.18
CA SER A 283 21.95 12.37 8.10
C SER A 283 22.28 11.02 7.51
N ALA A 284 23.01 10.21 8.27
CA ALA A 284 23.19 8.78 8.03
C ALA A 284 22.05 7.93 8.65
N LYS A 285 21.36 8.45 9.67
CA LYS A 285 20.27 7.76 10.38
C LYS A 285 18.93 8.42 10.12
N GLY A 286 17.89 7.60 10.02
CA GLY A 286 16.49 8.00 9.85
C GLY A 286 15.71 8.08 11.16
N LEU A 287 14.42 7.77 11.10
CA LEU A 287 13.52 7.71 12.25
C LEU A 287 13.61 6.37 12.97
N ARG A 288 13.49 6.40 14.29
CA ARG A 288 12.97 5.27 15.05
C ARG A 288 11.46 5.42 15.15
N SER A 289 10.74 4.40 14.72
CA SER A 289 9.29 4.39 14.61
C SER A 289 8.68 3.33 15.52
N ASN A 290 7.60 3.68 16.23
CA ASN A 290 6.75 2.73 16.94
C ASN A 290 5.30 3.11 16.70
N ALA A 291 4.48 2.17 16.24
CA ALA A 291 3.07 2.44 16.00
C ALA A 291 2.18 1.26 16.38
N VAL A 292 1.00 1.56 16.87
CA VAL A 292 -0.06 0.59 17.13
C VAL A 292 -1.30 1.02 16.38
N VAL A 293 -1.92 0.08 15.71
CA VAL A 293 -3.18 0.30 15.00
C VAL A 293 -4.17 -0.77 15.42
N ILE A 294 -5.37 -0.34 15.79
CA ILE A 294 -6.50 -1.23 16.09
C ILE A 294 -7.57 -0.95 15.04
N THR A 295 -8.05 -2.00 14.40
CA THR A 295 -9.15 -1.91 13.42
C THR A 295 -10.29 -2.83 13.79
N ALA A 296 -11.51 -2.45 13.42
CA ALA A 296 -12.69 -3.29 13.60
C ALA A 296 -13.65 -3.14 12.42
N ALA A 297 -14.39 -4.22 12.13
CA ALA A 297 -15.48 -4.22 11.16
C ALA A 297 -16.69 -4.96 11.72
N TYR A 298 -17.88 -4.37 11.56
CA TYR A 298 -19.15 -4.90 11.98
C TYR A 298 -20.14 -4.89 10.81
N PRO A 299 -20.26 -6.00 10.05
CA PRO A 299 -21.30 -6.15 9.04
C PRO A 299 -22.62 -6.61 9.67
N VAL A 300 -23.72 -5.96 9.35
CA VAL A 300 -25.07 -6.32 9.80
C VAL A 300 -26.10 -6.05 8.70
N GLY A 301 -26.68 -7.10 8.12
CA GLY A 301 -27.60 -6.96 7.01
C GLY A 301 -26.97 -6.27 5.79
N ARG A 302 -27.55 -5.13 5.39
CA ARG A 302 -27.00 -4.28 4.30
C ARG A 302 -25.99 -3.24 4.78
N HIS A 303 -25.74 -3.16 6.09
CA HIS A 303 -24.90 -2.16 6.71
C HIS A 303 -23.52 -2.77 7.04
N THR A 304 -22.46 -1.99 6.88
CA THR A 304 -21.14 -2.35 7.38
C THR A 304 -20.51 -1.12 8.01
N PHE A 305 -20.12 -1.25 9.27
CA PHE A 305 -19.39 -0.22 10.00
C PHE A 305 -17.95 -0.68 10.13
N THR A 306 -17.01 0.20 9.81
CA THR A 306 -15.58 -0.07 10.00
C THR A 306 -14.94 1.09 10.75
N GLY A 307 -13.89 0.82 11.51
CA GLY A 307 -13.18 1.84 12.25
C GLY A 307 -11.72 1.47 12.46
N ALA A 308 -10.89 2.49 12.65
CA ALA A 308 -9.49 2.37 13.00
C ALA A 308 -9.11 3.42 14.06
N LEU A 309 -8.23 3.03 14.98
CA LEU A 309 -7.53 3.91 15.91
C LEU A 309 -6.05 3.64 15.77
N THR A 310 -5.26 4.70 15.67
CA THR A 310 -3.82 4.65 15.48
C THR A 310 -3.13 5.53 16.50
N TYR A 311 -2.05 5.03 17.08
CA TYR A 311 -1.07 5.80 17.81
C TYR A 311 0.31 5.49 17.28
N GLY A 312 1.10 6.54 16.98
CA GLY A 312 2.49 6.41 16.53
C GLY A 312 3.41 7.37 17.28
N LYS A 313 4.61 6.90 17.64
CA LYS A 313 5.70 7.71 18.18
C LYS A 313 6.91 7.56 17.27
N PHE A 314 7.52 8.70 16.92
CA PHE A 314 8.61 8.80 15.97
C PHE A 314 9.71 9.67 16.55
N GLU A 315 10.96 9.23 16.41
CA GLU A 315 12.14 9.92 16.92
C GLU A 315 13.21 9.98 15.83
N TRP A 316 13.62 11.20 15.46
CA TRP A 316 14.69 11.42 14.50
C TRP A 316 16.04 11.14 15.14
N GLN A 317 16.77 10.16 14.59
CA GLN A 317 18.08 9.72 15.09
C GLN A 317 19.24 10.34 14.32
N GLY A 318 18.97 11.08 13.25
CA GLY A 318 19.97 11.70 12.38
C GLY A 318 20.49 13.03 12.90
N ASN A 319 21.04 13.84 11.98
CA ASN A 319 21.49 15.20 12.28
C ASN A 319 20.32 16.05 12.79
N LYS A 320 20.53 16.73 13.91
CA LYS A 320 19.51 17.55 14.58
C LYS A 320 19.71 19.06 14.36
N GLU A 321 20.69 19.45 13.56
CA GLU A 321 20.99 20.85 13.28
C GLU A 321 19.80 21.56 12.62
N GLY A 322 19.34 22.66 13.21
CA GLY A 322 18.20 23.43 12.72
C GLY A 322 16.82 22.81 12.97
N LEU A 323 16.75 21.68 13.70
CA LEU A 323 15.46 21.12 14.14
C LEU A 323 15.01 21.74 15.45
N GLU A 324 13.77 22.21 15.50
CA GLU A 324 13.12 22.64 16.74
C GLU A 324 12.80 21.43 17.64
N GLU A 325 12.34 20.35 17.03
CA GLU A 325 11.92 19.11 17.69
C GLU A 325 12.47 17.89 16.94
N SER A 326 12.93 16.88 17.67
CA SER A 326 13.46 15.64 17.09
C SER A 326 12.59 14.40 17.37
N GLU A 327 11.53 14.55 18.13
CA GLU A 327 10.54 13.51 18.38
C GLU A 327 9.12 14.06 18.18
N GLY A 328 8.17 13.18 17.94
CA GLY A 328 6.78 13.52 17.86
C GLY A 328 5.90 12.29 17.93
N SER A 329 4.64 12.52 18.23
CA SER A 329 3.63 11.47 18.22
C SER A 329 2.43 11.88 17.38
N VAL A 330 1.64 10.91 16.98
CA VAL A 330 0.37 11.13 16.31
C VAL A 330 -0.67 10.18 16.86
N ILE A 331 -1.85 10.71 17.11
CA ILE A 331 -3.07 9.96 17.34
C ILE A 331 -4.02 10.18 16.17
N SER A 332 -4.64 9.14 15.68
CA SER A 332 -5.69 9.29 14.67
C SER A 332 -6.80 8.28 14.86
N GLY A 333 -7.99 8.63 14.38
CA GLY A 333 -9.14 7.76 14.33
C GLY A 333 -9.99 8.05 13.11
N GLY A 334 -10.63 7.00 12.59
CA GLY A 334 -11.53 7.15 11.46
C GLY A 334 -12.52 6.00 11.37
N SER A 335 -13.61 6.26 10.67
CA SER A 335 -14.64 5.26 10.41
C SER A 335 -15.23 5.41 9.02
N VAL A 336 -15.69 4.29 8.47
CA VAL A 336 -16.46 4.26 7.24
C VAL A 336 -17.71 3.43 7.47
N TYR A 337 -18.83 4.00 7.11
CA TYR A 337 -20.12 3.33 7.02
C TYR A 337 -20.42 3.01 5.56
N TYR A 338 -20.80 1.78 5.28
CA TYR A 338 -21.26 1.33 3.97
C TYR A 338 -22.70 0.86 4.02
N TYR A 339 -23.49 1.24 3.02
CA TYR A 339 -24.83 0.71 2.77
C TYR A 339 -24.86 -0.01 1.41
N ALA A 340 -25.10 -1.32 1.43
CA ALA A 340 -25.16 -2.14 0.23
C ALA A 340 -26.51 -1.94 -0.52
N LEU A 341 -26.46 -1.28 -1.67
CA LEU A 341 -27.58 -1.21 -2.62
C LEU A 341 -27.75 -2.55 -3.34
N SER A 342 -26.62 -3.19 -3.68
CA SER A 342 -26.57 -4.53 -4.30
C SER A 342 -25.32 -5.28 -3.82
N LYS A 343 -25.07 -6.48 -4.38
CA LYS A 343 -23.81 -7.21 -4.14
C LYS A 343 -22.58 -6.46 -4.63
N ARG A 344 -22.73 -5.57 -5.63
CA ARG A 344 -21.64 -4.85 -6.29
C ARG A 344 -21.62 -3.35 -6.00
N THR A 345 -22.74 -2.77 -5.58
CA THR A 345 -22.90 -1.32 -5.38
C THR A 345 -23.11 -0.99 -3.93
N ARG A 346 -22.34 -0.03 -3.41
CA ARG A 346 -22.45 0.48 -2.05
C ARG A 346 -22.41 2.01 -2.03
N LEU A 347 -23.20 2.61 -1.16
CA LEU A 347 -22.99 3.99 -0.71
C LEU A 347 -22.02 3.96 0.46
N TYR A 348 -21.26 5.03 0.63
CA TYR A 348 -20.37 5.20 1.78
C TYR A 348 -20.49 6.59 2.40
N LEU A 349 -20.26 6.63 3.70
CA LEU A 349 -20.06 7.84 4.49
C LEU A 349 -18.84 7.59 5.37
N ALA A 350 -17.89 8.52 5.37
CA ALA A 350 -16.63 8.34 6.05
C ALA A 350 -16.20 9.62 6.76
N ALA A 351 -15.52 9.48 7.89
CA ALA A 351 -14.91 10.57 8.64
C ALA A 351 -13.64 10.11 9.32
N SER A 352 -12.62 10.98 9.39
CA SER A 352 -11.40 10.74 10.13
C SER A 352 -10.82 12.03 10.71
N TYR A 353 -10.04 11.87 11.78
CA TYR A 353 -9.30 12.94 12.43
C TYR A 353 -7.90 12.45 12.80
N ALA A 354 -6.92 13.31 12.63
CA ALA A 354 -5.56 13.07 13.04
C ALA A 354 -5.01 14.31 13.74
N ASP A 355 -4.20 14.08 14.79
CA ASP A 355 -3.55 15.11 15.60
C ASP A 355 -2.12 14.66 15.89
N GLY A 356 -1.16 15.42 15.37
CA GLY A 356 0.27 15.22 15.53
C GLY A 356 0.90 16.33 16.37
N ASP A 357 1.86 15.96 17.18
CA ASP A 357 2.60 16.90 18.01
C ASP A 357 4.08 17.04 17.62
N LYS A 358 4.73 18.09 18.09
CA LYS A 358 6.17 18.34 17.95
C LYS A 358 6.66 18.15 16.51
N LEU A 359 7.53 17.13 16.24
CA LEU A 359 8.03 16.81 14.89
C LEU A 359 6.90 16.61 13.86
N LEU A 360 5.73 16.16 14.30
CA LEU A 360 4.58 15.86 13.45
C LEU A 360 3.50 16.95 13.47
N ALA A 361 3.72 18.08 14.15
CA ALA A 361 2.73 19.14 14.28
C ALA A 361 2.43 19.88 12.95
N LYS A 362 3.40 20.00 12.06
CA LYS A 362 3.29 20.81 10.83
C LYS A 362 2.62 20.09 9.64
N PRO A 363 2.88 18.78 9.36
CA PRO A 363 2.33 18.14 8.17
C PRO A 363 0.81 18.00 8.24
N ALA A 364 0.11 18.53 7.24
CA ALA A 364 -1.36 18.50 7.17
C ALA A 364 -1.94 17.09 7.33
N ARG A 365 -1.29 16.07 6.74
CA ARG A 365 -1.76 14.67 6.84
C ARG A 365 -1.85 14.12 8.28
N PHE A 366 -1.09 14.69 9.22
CA PHE A 366 -1.12 14.30 10.63
C PHE A 366 -1.94 15.26 11.50
N ASN A 367 -2.52 16.33 10.89
CA ASN A 367 -3.21 17.40 11.61
C ASN A 367 -4.40 17.86 10.77
N GLN A 368 -5.42 17.01 10.65
CA GLN A 368 -6.59 17.35 9.84
C GLN A 368 -7.83 16.54 10.22
N PHE A 369 -8.97 17.14 9.93
CA PHE A 369 -10.24 16.43 9.79
C PHE A 369 -10.50 16.13 8.31
N MET A 370 -11.04 14.95 8.01
CA MET A 370 -11.48 14.56 6.68
C MET A 370 -12.88 13.96 6.74
N GLY A 371 -13.69 14.26 5.74
CA GLY A 371 -15.01 13.68 5.53
C GLY A 371 -15.23 13.32 4.08
N ALA A 372 -15.93 12.21 3.80
CA ALA A 372 -16.30 11.85 2.44
C ALA A 372 -17.66 11.14 2.40
N ALA A 373 -18.38 11.31 1.30
CA ALA A 373 -19.62 10.61 1.01
C ALA A 373 -19.72 10.32 -0.49
N GLY A 374 -20.17 9.12 -0.85
CA GLY A 374 -20.25 8.77 -2.27
C GLY A 374 -20.76 7.36 -2.49
N MET A 375 -20.41 6.86 -3.67
CA MET A 375 -20.81 5.54 -4.14
C MET A 375 -19.59 4.78 -4.68
N MET A 376 -19.61 3.46 -4.51
CA MET A 376 -18.64 2.56 -5.11
C MET A 376 -19.34 1.41 -5.83
N TYR A 377 -18.74 0.97 -6.92
CA TYR A 377 -19.19 -0.14 -7.75
C TYR A 377 -18.04 -1.10 -8.04
N ASN A 378 -18.24 -2.40 -7.77
CA ASN A 378 -17.28 -3.47 -8.08
C ASN A 378 -17.79 -4.25 -9.32
N PHE A 379 -16.92 -4.56 -10.25
CA PHE A 379 -17.24 -5.31 -11.47
C PHE A 379 -16.22 -6.42 -11.76
#